data_83c51a5972013bbe774f843e045c2a32
#
_entry.id   83c51a5972013bbe774f843e045c2a32
#
_cell.length_a   1.000
_cell.length_b   1.000
_cell.length_c   1.000
_cell.angle_alpha   90.00
_cell.angle_beta   90.00
_cell.angle_gamma   90.00
#
_symmetry.space_group_name_H-M   'P 1'
#
loop_
_entity.id
_entity.type
_entity.pdbx_description
1 polymer ?
#
loop_
_entity_poly.entity_id
_entity_poly.type
_entity_poly.pdbx_seq_one_letter_code
_entity_poly.pdbx_strand_id
1 'polypeptide(L)'
;MSNPSGPIASMLNAQQAPDDRYQRFADLAPFVREAIDTIAALTPAQRVDVDFLEREFIPALGLNDELLHEQPPELAPSFGKGLHLWQYPNQLAPYLAWLARNAAGITSYMEIGCRWGGMFILVAEWLRTSGADLKRVIALDPIAPTPFIATYFELLQEQARIEPIYMQAFSTSPLVAAHVDRLKPDFVFIDGDHSLRGAMQDHLLVRAHASIIVHHDIHSRACPDTTWLWKALREFEAPSFDAFEFTNQYPSVNGSFLGIGAMKRRSAQA
;
A
#
# COMPACT_ATOMS: atom_id res chain seq x y z
N MET A 1 -27.05 4.00 30.08
CA MET A 1 -25.59 3.71 30.03
C MET A 1 -25.25 3.61 28.53
N SER A 2 -24.80 4.71 28.00
CA SER A 2 -24.48 4.89 26.55
C SER A 2 -23.07 4.38 26.28
N ASN A 3 -22.99 3.47 25.32
CA ASN A 3 -21.76 2.86 24.83
C ASN A 3 -21.00 3.88 23.97
N PRO A 4 -19.73 4.22 24.26
CA PRO A 4 -18.93 5.07 23.40
C PRO A 4 -18.11 4.22 22.45
N SER A 5 -18.72 3.72 21.38
CA SER A 5 -18.01 3.20 20.20
C SER A 5 -18.07 4.22 19.08
N GLY A 6 -17.37 5.32 19.30
CA GLY A 6 -16.95 6.20 18.22
C GLY A 6 -15.62 5.70 17.64
N PRO A 7 -15.31 5.95 16.35
CA PRO A 7 -14.02 5.60 15.78
C PRO A 7 -12.93 6.28 16.63
N ILE A 8 -11.83 5.57 16.91
CA ILE A 8 -10.65 6.13 17.57
C ILE A 8 -10.02 7.13 16.59
N ALA A 9 -10.68 8.28 16.48
CA ALA A 9 -10.19 9.42 15.77
C ALA A 9 -9.22 10.18 16.67
N SER A 10 -8.07 10.52 16.11
CA SER A 10 -7.19 11.58 16.53
C SER A 10 -6.69 11.55 17.97
N MET A 11 -5.62 10.86 18.21
CA MET A 11 -4.69 11.23 19.28
C MET A 11 -3.34 11.54 18.63
N LEU A 12 -3.12 12.80 18.45
CA LEU A 12 -1.88 13.59 18.43
C LEU A 12 -1.97 14.69 17.36
N ASN A 13 -2.26 15.91 17.79
CA ASN A 13 -2.20 17.12 16.96
C ASN A 13 -0.74 17.42 16.55
N ALA A 14 -0.30 16.90 15.42
CA ALA A 14 0.70 17.56 14.61
C ALA A 14 -0.07 18.37 13.56
N GLN A 15 -0.37 19.64 13.84
CA GLN A 15 -0.89 20.56 12.84
C GLN A 15 0.21 20.84 11.82
N GLN A 16 0.32 20.00 10.79
CA GLN A 16 0.92 20.43 9.54
C GLN A 16 -0.10 21.27 8.78
N ALA A 17 0.36 22.39 8.21
CA ALA A 17 -0.47 23.20 7.32
C ALA A 17 -1.03 22.31 6.20
N PRO A 18 -2.29 22.55 5.74
CA PRO A 18 -2.84 21.80 4.63
C PRO A 18 -1.90 21.90 3.43
N ASP A 19 -1.50 20.77 2.88
CA ASP A 19 -0.76 20.72 1.63
C ASP A 19 -1.69 21.25 0.51
N ASP A 20 -1.22 22.17 -0.33
CA ASP A 20 -2.00 22.75 -1.44
C ASP A 20 -2.54 21.65 -2.39
N ARG A 21 -1.88 20.50 -2.42
CA ARG A 21 -2.31 19.31 -3.15
C ARG A 21 -3.59 18.69 -2.58
N TYR A 22 -3.96 19.01 -1.33
CA TYR A 22 -5.14 18.46 -0.67
C TYR A 22 -6.43 18.74 -1.46
N GLN A 23 -6.59 19.95 -2.01
CA GLN A 23 -7.74 20.31 -2.82
C GLN A 23 -7.82 19.45 -4.09
N ARG A 24 -6.69 19.22 -4.76
CA ARG A 24 -6.63 18.36 -5.93
C ARG A 24 -7.13 16.94 -5.64
N PHE A 25 -6.75 16.37 -4.52
CA PHE A 25 -7.22 15.04 -4.12
C PHE A 25 -8.70 15.04 -3.69
N ALA A 26 -9.23 16.15 -3.21
CA ALA A 26 -10.67 16.31 -2.97
C ALA A 26 -11.46 16.24 -4.29
N ASP A 27 -10.98 16.85 -5.36
CA ASP A 27 -11.61 16.81 -6.67
C ASP A 27 -11.55 15.41 -7.31
N LEU A 28 -10.54 14.62 -7.00
CA LEU A 28 -10.38 13.25 -7.47
C LEU A 28 -11.09 12.20 -6.58
N ALA A 29 -11.45 12.54 -5.34
CA ALA A 29 -12.05 11.60 -4.39
C ALA A 29 -13.31 10.87 -4.90
N PRO A 30 -14.20 11.48 -5.71
CA PRO A 30 -15.34 10.77 -6.29
C PRO A 30 -14.95 9.54 -7.13
N PHE A 31 -13.73 9.53 -7.71
CA PHE A 31 -13.22 8.39 -8.48
C PHE A 31 -12.95 7.15 -7.63
N VAL A 32 -12.84 7.28 -6.31
CA VAL A 32 -12.58 6.14 -5.40
C VAL A 32 -13.65 5.05 -5.57
N ARG A 33 -14.94 5.43 -5.68
CA ARG A 33 -16.04 4.47 -5.90
C ARG A 33 -15.88 3.75 -7.25
N GLU A 34 -15.61 4.50 -8.31
CA GLU A 34 -15.39 3.94 -9.65
C GLU A 34 -14.20 2.97 -9.66
N ALA A 35 -13.11 3.32 -8.98
CA ALA A 35 -11.94 2.45 -8.85
C ALA A 35 -12.29 1.13 -8.14
N ILE A 36 -13.06 1.18 -7.04
CA ILE A 36 -13.53 -0.02 -6.31
C ILE A 36 -14.34 -0.92 -7.24
N ASP A 37 -15.30 -0.35 -7.98
CA ASP A 37 -16.15 -1.09 -8.90
C ASP A 37 -15.32 -1.70 -10.05
N THR A 38 -14.36 -0.95 -10.59
CA THR A 38 -13.43 -1.41 -11.63
C THR A 38 -12.58 -2.58 -11.15
N ILE A 39 -12.02 -2.48 -9.93
CA ILE A 39 -11.25 -3.57 -9.32
C ILE A 39 -12.14 -4.81 -9.10
N ALA A 40 -13.36 -4.60 -8.62
CA ALA A 40 -14.28 -5.70 -8.33
C ALA A 40 -14.76 -6.43 -9.59
N ALA A 41 -14.85 -5.74 -10.72
CA ALA A 41 -15.32 -6.29 -11.99
C ALA A 41 -14.33 -7.26 -12.66
N LEU A 42 -13.05 -7.27 -12.24
CA LEU A 42 -12.03 -8.12 -12.85
C LEU A 42 -12.32 -9.61 -12.62
N THR A 43 -12.23 -10.37 -13.70
CA THR A 43 -12.26 -11.84 -13.64
C THR A 43 -10.98 -12.41 -13.00
N PRO A 44 -11.01 -13.64 -12.47
CA PRO A 44 -9.81 -14.30 -11.95
C PRO A 44 -8.66 -14.40 -12.98
N ALA A 45 -8.98 -14.57 -14.27
CA ALA A 45 -7.98 -14.61 -15.34
C ALA A 45 -7.30 -13.25 -15.53
N GLN A 46 -8.07 -12.17 -15.56
CA GLN A 46 -7.53 -10.81 -15.70
C GLN A 46 -6.64 -10.41 -14.51
N ARG A 47 -6.92 -10.89 -13.29
CA ARG A 47 -6.10 -10.60 -12.09
C ARG A 47 -4.70 -11.15 -12.14
N VAL A 48 -4.42 -12.11 -13.00
CA VAL A 48 -3.11 -12.74 -13.15
C VAL A 48 -2.47 -12.52 -14.52
N ASP A 49 -3.15 -11.78 -15.39
CA ASP A 49 -2.68 -11.37 -16.71
C ASP A 49 -1.85 -10.08 -16.56
N VAL A 50 -0.53 -10.25 -16.52
CA VAL A 50 0.42 -9.14 -16.30
C VAL A 50 0.36 -8.12 -17.43
N ASP A 51 0.21 -8.55 -18.67
CA ASP A 51 0.17 -7.64 -19.83
C ASP A 51 -1.11 -6.76 -19.79
N PHE A 52 -2.26 -7.35 -19.49
CA PHE A 52 -3.50 -6.61 -19.31
C PHE A 52 -3.41 -5.64 -18.11
N LEU A 53 -2.87 -6.10 -16.98
CA LEU A 53 -2.72 -5.25 -15.79
C LEU A 53 -1.81 -4.06 -16.08
N GLU A 54 -0.67 -4.27 -16.74
CA GLU A 54 0.28 -3.22 -17.04
C GLU A 54 -0.26 -2.19 -18.03
N ARG A 55 -0.87 -2.64 -19.13
CA ARG A 55 -1.18 -1.79 -20.28
C ARG A 55 -2.56 -1.15 -20.21
N GLU A 56 -3.51 -1.78 -19.53
CA GLU A 56 -4.91 -1.36 -19.54
C GLU A 56 -5.39 -1.01 -18.12
N PHE A 57 -5.33 -1.97 -17.21
CA PHE A 57 -5.98 -1.83 -15.91
C PHE A 57 -5.33 -0.77 -15.01
N ILE A 58 -4.03 -0.84 -14.76
CA ILE A 58 -3.33 0.11 -13.87
C ILE A 58 -3.39 1.52 -14.43
N PRO A 59 -3.13 1.76 -15.73
CA PRO A 59 -3.32 3.10 -16.32
C PRO A 59 -4.76 3.64 -16.18
N ALA A 60 -5.78 2.79 -16.30
CA ALA A 60 -7.17 3.20 -16.12
C ALA A 60 -7.49 3.66 -14.68
N LEU A 61 -6.80 3.13 -13.67
CA LEU A 61 -6.92 3.60 -12.29
C LEU A 61 -6.26 4.95 -12.03
N GLY A 62 -5.40 5.42 -12.92
CA GLY A 62 -4.72 6.71 -12.82
C GLY A 62 -3.36 6.67 -12.12
N LEU A 63 -2.42 7.39 -12.70
CA LEU A 63 -1.02 7.43 -12.31
C LEU A 63 -0.61 8.79 -11.76
N ASN A 64 0.41 8.79 -10.92
CA ASN A 64 1.07 9.99 -10.44
C ASN A 64 1.74 10.76 -11.59
N ASP A 65 1.74 12.10 -11.53
CA ASP A 65 2.33 12.97 -12.54
C ASP A 65 3.53 13.79 -12.02
N GLU A 66 3.94 13.60 -10.78
CA GLU A 66 5.00 14.42 -10.18
C GLU A 66 6.41 13.95 -10.57
N LEU A 67 6.66 12.65 -10.47
CA LEU A 67 8.01 12.10 -10.65
C LEU A 67 8.09 10.99 -11.72
N LEU A 68 7.00 10.66 -12.37
CA LEU A 68 6.93 9.55 -13.32
C LEU A 68 6.94 9.99 -14.78
N HIS A 69 7.52 11.16 -15.09
CA HIS A 69 7.62 11.71 -16.44
C HIS A 69 8.57 10.91 -17.37
N GLU A 70 9.37 10.01 -16.83
CA GLU A 70 10.22 9.10 -17.59
C GLU A 70 9.46 7.85 -18.09
N GLN A 71 8.19 7.70 -17.73
CA GLN A 71 7.36 6.59 -18.20
C GLN A 71 7.06 6.69 -19.72
N PRO A 72 6.67 5.58 -20.35
CA PRO A 72 6.29 5.58 -21.75
C PRO A 72 5.25 6.66 -22.08
N PRO A 73 5.40 7.38 -23.23
CA PRO A 73 4.49 8.46 -23.60
C PRO A 73 3.01 8.04 -23.69
N GLU A 74 2.75 6.78 -24.02
CA GLU A 74 1.41 6.20 -24.09
C GLU A 74 0.66 6.18 -22.74
N LEU A 75 1.39 6.25 -21.63
CA LEU A 75 0.82 6.35 -20.29
C LEU A 75 0.42 7.79 -19.89
N ALA A 76 0.87 8.80 -20.65
CA ALA A 76 0.60 10.20 -20.35
C ALA A 76 -0.90 10.54 -20.14
N PRO A 77 -1.86 9.94 -20.86
CA PRO A 77 -3.27 10.17 -20.62
C PRO A 77 -3.76 9.82 -19.22
N SER A 78 -3.02 8.97 -18.49
CA SER A 78 -3.35 8.50 -17.13
C SER A 78 -2.71 9.33 -16.02
N PHE A 79 -1.78 10.22 -16.33
CA PHE A 79 -1.07 11.00 -15.33
C PHE A 79 -1.97 12.05 -14.67
N GLY A 80 -1.84 12.17 -13.36
CA GLY A 80 -2.57 13.12 -12.53
C GLY A 80 -4.06 12.84 -12.41
N LYS A 81 -4.49 11.62 -12.66
CA LYS A 81 -5.89 11.19 -12.65
C LYS A 81 -6.13 10.07 -11.63
N GLY A 82 -7.39 9.79 -11.38
CA GLY A 82 -7.86 8.62 -10.65
C GLY A 82 -7.23 8.49 -9.26
N LEU A 83 -6.77 7.28 -8.93
CA LEU A 83 -6.12 6.98 -7.65
C LEU A 83 -4.70 7.55 -7.50
N HIS A 84 -4.17 8.15 -8.55
CA HIS A 84 -2.86 8.82 -8.51
C HIS A 84 -1.73 7.89 -8.02
N LEU A 85 -1.65 6.68 -8.57
CA LEU A 85 -0.76 5.62 -8.12
C LEU A 85 0.72 6.00 -8.29
N TRP A 86 1.48 5.85 -7.21
CA TRP A 86 2.92 6.13 -7.17
C TRP A 86 3.74 4.87 -7.43
N GLN A 87 3.54 4.25 -8.60
CA GLN A 87 4.25 3.03 -8.97
C GLN A 87 4.28 2.86 -10.49
N TYR A 88 5.37 2.35 -11.03
CA TYR A 88 5.39 1.99 -12.44
C TYR A 88 4.46 0.79 -12.72
N PRO A 89 3.62 0.87 -13.75
CA PRO A 89 2.74 -0.24 -14.11
C PRO A 89 3.47 -1.56 -14.34
N ASN A 90 4.67 -1.55 -14.95
CA ASN A 90 5.47 -2.76 -15.19
C ASN A 90 6.09 -3.39 -13.92
N GLN A 91 6.07 -2.69 -12.79
CA GLN A 91 6.42 -3.23 -11.46
C GLN A 91 5.16 -3.64 -10.71
N LEU A 92 4.11 -2.83 -10.79
CA LEU A 92 2.87 -3.03 -10.07
C LEU A 92 2.07 -4.23 -10.62
N ALA A 93 2.04 -4.42 -11.94
CA ALA A 93 1.30 -5.52 -12.57
C ALA A 93 1.76 -6.91 -12.11
N PRO A 94 3.06 -7.27 -12.19
CA PRO A 94 3.50 -8.56 -11.68
C PRO A 94 3.34 -8.70 -10.15
N TYR A 95 3.45 -7.60 -9.38
CA TYR A 95 3.16 -7.60 -7.96
C TYR A 95 1.69 -7.91 -7.68
N LEU A 96 0.75 -7.26 -8.36
CA LEU A 96 -0.68 -7.52 -8.20
C LEU A 96 -1.04 -8.95 -8.62
N ALA A 97 -0.47 -9.45 -9.71
CA ALA A 97 -0.65 -10.83 -10.14
C ALA A 97 -0.13 -11.85 -9.11
N TRP A 98 1.02 -11.56 -8.49
CA TRP A 98 1.55 -12.34 -7.37
C TRP A 98 0.64 -12.26 -6.15
N LEU A 99 0.17 -11.05 -5.80
CA LEU A 99 -0.70 -10.82 -4.65
C LEU A 99 -2.04 -11.56 -4.80
N ALA A 100 -2.63 -11.57 -6.00
CA ALA A 100 -3.86 -12.33 -6.27
C ALA A 100 -3.72 -13.83 -5.96
N ARG A 101 -2.53 -14.42 -6.21
CA ARG A 101 -2.24 -15.82 -5.90
C ARG A 101 -1.94 -16.09 -4.43
N ASN A 102 -1.70 -15.03 -3.65
CA ASN A 102 -1.27 -15.11 -2.25
C ASN A 102 -2.24 -14.44 -1.26
N ALA A 103 -3.40 -13.97 -1.73
CA ALA A 103 -4.38 -13.26 -0.91
C ALA A 103 -5.13 -14.16 0.08
N ALA A 104 -5.24 -15.45 -0.22
CA ALA A 104 -5.99 -16.40 0.62
C ALA A 104 -5.39 -16.47 2.04
N GLY A 105 -6.26 -16.40 3.05
CA GLY A 105 -5.89 -16.43 4.46
C GLY A 105 -5.50 -15.07 5.05
N ILE A 106 -5.43 -13.99 4.25
CA ILE A 106 -5.24 -12.63 4.76
C ILE A 106 -6.56 -12.14 5.36
N THR A 107 -6.50 -11.63 6.60
CA THR A 107 -7.67 -11.12 7.34
C THR A 107 -7.53 -9.65 7.70
N SER A 108 -6.31 -9.13 7.70
CA SER A 108 -6.02 -7.73 8.02
C SER A 108 -4.91 -7.17 7.13
N TYR A 109 -5.13 -5.96 6.66
CA TYR A 109 -4.16 -5.19 5.89
C TYR A 109 -3.75 -3.94 6.64
N MET A 110 -2.45 -3.66 6.68
CA MET A 110 -1.90 -2.41 7.20
C MET A 110 -0.95 -1.79 6.17
N GLU A 111 -1.02 -0.46 6.01
CA GLU A 111 -0.01 0.32 5.29
C GLU A 111 0.62 1.35 6.21
N ILE A 112 1.95 1.39 6.22
CA ILE A 112 2.76 2.39 6.91
C ILE A 112 3.25 3.38 5.87
N GLY A 113 2.81 4.65 5.97
CA GLY A 113 3.09 5.67 4.97
C GLY A 113 2.07 5.65 3.83
N CYS A 114 0.80 5.85 4.15
CA CYS A 114 -0.28 5.82 3.15
C CYS A 114 -0.32 7.05 2.24
N ARG A 115 0.31 8.15 2.66
CA ARG A 115 0.32 9.43 1.95
C ARG A 115 -1.06 9.76 1.35
N TRP A 116 -1.20 9.78 0.03
CA TRP A 116 -2.46 10.13 -0.65
C TRP A 116 -3.53 9.04 -0.60
N GLY A 117 -3.16 7.79 -0.34
CA GLY A 117 -4.08 6.66 -0.13
C GLY A 117 -4.41 5.86 -1.38
N GLY A 118 -3.91 6.24 -2.56
CA GLY A 118 -4.23 5.50 -3.80
C GLY A 118 -3.74 4.05 -3.77
N MET A 119 -2.51 3.82 -3.35
CA MET A 119 -1.96 2.46 -3.18
C MET A 119 -2.68 1.70 -2.07
N PHE A 120 -2.98 2.36 -0.96
CA PHE A 120 -3.74 1.76 0.14
C PHE A 120 -5.09 1.21 -0.33
N ILE A 121 -5.86 2.00 -1.08
CA ILE A 121 -7.16 1.60 -1.62
C ILE A 121 -7.00 0.45 -2.61
N LEU A 122 -6.07 0.59 -3.56
CA LEU A 122 -5.81 -0.46 -4.55
C LEU A 122 -5.48 -1.79 -3.88
N VAL A 123 -4.54 -1.82 -2.95
CA VAL A 123 -4.10 -3.07 -2.30
C VAL A 123 -5.20 -3.67 -1.43
N ALA A 124 -5.93 -2.86 -0.68
CA ALA A 124 -7.06 -3.32 0.14
C ALA A 124 -8.15 -3.99 -0.72
N GLU A 125 -8.58 -3.33 -1.80
CA GLU A 125 -9.60 -3.84 -2.70
C GLU A 125 -9.10 -5.04 -3.52
N TRP A 126 -7.82 -5.03 -3.89
CA TRP A 126 -7.19 -6.17 -4.56
C TRP A 126 -7.20 -7.43 -3.70
N LEU A 127 -6.80 -7.31 -2.44
CA LEU A 127 -6.86 -8.42 -1.47
C LEU A 127 -8.29 -8.92 -1.30
N ARG A 128 -9.24 -8.01 -1.02
CA ARG A 128 -10.64 -8.34 -0.80
C ARG A 128 -11.25 -9.12 -1.97
N THR A 129 -10.97 -8.68 -3.20
CA THR A 129 -11.53 -9.26 -4.42
C THR A 129 -10.73 -10.44 -4.98
N SER A 130 -9.55 -10.72 -4.42
CA SER A 130 -8.71 -11.88 -4.76
C SER A 130 -8.81 -13.02 -3.74
N GLY A 131 -9.81 -13.01 -2.85
CA GLY A 131 -10.10 -14.11 -1.95
C GLY A 131 -9.57 -13.97 -0.52
N ALA A 132 -9.07 -12.80 -0.13
CA ALA A 132 -8.81 -12.48 1.27
C ALA A 132 -10.14 -12.30 2.02
N ASP A 133 -10.19 -12.77 3.28
CA ASP A 133 -11.32 -12.55 4.18
C ASP A 133 -11.05 -11.33 5.07
N LEU A 134 -10.83 -10.16 4.43
CA LEU A 134 -10.48 -8.95 5.15
C LEU A 134 -11.56 -8.56 6.16
N LYS A 135 -11.14 -8.47 7.42
CA LYS A 135 -11.94 -7.96 8.55
C LYS A 135 -11.54 -6.52 8.90
N ARG A 136 -10.31 -6.12 8.54
CA ARG A 136 -9.73 -4.85 8.95
C ARG A 136 -8.74 -4.32 7.94
N VAL A 137 -8.78 -2.98 7.75
CA VAL A 137 -7.76 -2.23 7.03
C VAL A 137 -7.24 -1.11 7.91
N ILE A 138 -5.92 -0.92 7.95
CA ILE A 138 -5.24 -0.02 8.88
C ILE A 138 -4.33 0.90 8.08
N ALA A 139 -4.63 2.19 8.09
CA ALA A 139 -3.80 3.24 7.50
C ALA A 139 -3.01 3.94 8.61
N LEU A 140 -1.69 3.98 8.49
CA LEU A 140 -0.81 4.70 9.41
C LEU A 140 -0.02 5.76 8.65
N ASP A 141 -0.22 7.03 9.03
CA ASP A 141 0.49 8.15 8.45
C ASP A 141 0.53 9.32 9.46
N PRO A 142 1.61 10.13 9.52
CA PRO A 142 1.66 11.30 10.39
C PRO A 142 0.74 12.45 9.95
N ILE A 143 0.33 12.50 8.68
CA ILE A 143 -0.63 13.50 8.19
C ILE A 143 -2.08 13.10 8.51
N ALA A 144 -3.00 14.05 8.41
CA ALA A 144 -4.44 13.76 8.55
C ALA A 144 -4.95 12.89 7.39
N PRO A 145 -6.06 12.16 7.56
CA PRO A 145 -6.67 11.38 6.47
C PRO A 145 -6.91 12.26 5.25
N THR A 146 -6.42 11.83 4.11
CA THR A 146 -6.64 12.51 2.83
C THR A 146 -8.08 12.30 2.36
N PRO A 147 -8.57 13.09 1.40
CA PRO A 147 -9.89 12.88 0.81
C PRO A 147 -10.10 11.48 0.26
N PHE A 148 -9.07 10.84 -0.30
CA PHE A 148 -9.17 9.44 -0.76
C PHE A 148 -9.45 8.47 0.38
N ILE A 149 -8.65 8.53 1.44
CA ILE A 149 -8.80 7.66 2.61
C ILE A 149 -10.11 7.92 3.32
N ALA A 150 -10.52 9.20 3.48
CA ALA A 150 -11.78 9.54 4.11
C ALA A 150 -12.96 8.97 3.33
N THR A 151 -13.02 9.20 2.01
CA THR A 151 -14.07 8.65 1.13
C THR A 151 -14.07 7.12 1.16
N TYR A 152 -12.91 6.48 1.10
CA TYR A 152 -12.82 5.02 1.16
C TYR A 152 -13.34 4.47 2.49
N PHE A 153 -12.99 5.09 3.61
CA PHE A 153 -13.45 4.66 4.93
C PHE A 153 -14.96 4.82 5.10
N GLU A 154 -15.55 5.90 4.58
CA GLU A 154 -17.01 6.07 4.53
C GLU A 154 -17.67 4.92 3.77
N LEU A 155 -17.15 4.56 2.59
CA LEU A 155 -17.66 3.45 1.79
C LEU A 155 -17.56 2.09 2.50
N LEU A 156 -16.47 1.83 3.24
CA LEU A 156 -16.32 0.62 4.04
C LEU A 156 -17.31 0.58 5.20
N GLN A 157 -17.56 1.71 5.85
CA GLN A 157 -18.55 1.81 6.95
C GLN A 157 -19.98 1.57 6.45
N GLU A 158 -20.34 2.10 5.29
CA GLU A 158 -21.63 1.82 4.65
C GLU A 158 -21.85 0.31 4.42
N GLN A 159 -20.80 -0.42 4.08
CA GLN A 159 -20.86 -1.85 3.83
C GLN A 159 -20.81 -2.72 5.11
N ALA A 160 -20.42 -2.15 6.24
CA ALA A 160 -20.35 -2.76 7.59
C ALA A 160 -19.62 -4.12 7.65
N ARG A 161 -18.68 -4.40 6.74
CA ARG A 161 -17.98 -5.70 6.64
C ARG A 161 -16.52 -5.65 7.05
N ILE A 162 -15.88 -4.50 6.85
CA ILE A 162 -14.45 -4.30 7.09
C ILE A 162 -14.30 -3.10 8.04
N GLU A 163 -13.54 -3.28 9.12
CA GLU A 163 -13.23 -2.24 10.09
C GLU A 163 -12.12 -1.34 9.55
N PRO A 164 -12.40 -0.07 9.21
CA PRO A 164 -11.35 0.88 8.84
C PRO A 164 -10.74 1.51 10.09
N ILE A 165 -9.40 1.55 10.16
CA ILE A 165 -8.66 2.20 11.24
C ILE A 165 -7.66 3.18 10.64
N TYR A 166 -7.71 4.43 11.07
CA TYR A 166 -6.69 5.43 10.76
C TYR A 166 -5.86 5.76 12.01
N MET A 167 -4.55 5.64 11.90
CA MET A 167 -3.61 6.04 12.94
C MET A 167 -2.81 7.25 12.47
N GLN A 168 -3.21 8.45 12.92
CA GLN A 168 -2.45 9.68 12.63
C GLN A 168 -1.26 9.77 13.59
N ALA A 169 -0.15 9.13 13.22
CA ALA A 169 1.05 9.09 14.06
C ALA A 169 2.28 8.69 13.24
N PHE A 170 3.46 8.96 13.79
CA PHE A 170 4.69 8.31 13.31
C PHE A 170 4.72 6.85 13.75
N SER A 171 5.21 5.96 12.89
CA SER A 171 5.38 4.52 13.18
C SER A 171 6.26 4.25 14.41
N THR A 172 7.17 5.15 14.70
CA THR A 172 8.07 5.11 15.86
C THR A 172 7.39 5.41 17.20
N SER A 173 6.11 5.80 17.19
CA SER A 173 5.36 6.07 18.43
C SER A 173 5.14 4.80 19.25
N PRO A 174 5.41 4.81 20.57
CA PRO A 174 5.10 3.67 21.45
C PRO A 174 3.62 3.28 21.44
N LEU A 175 2.71 4.24 21.21
CA LEU A 175 1.28 3.96 21.08
C LEU A 175 0.98 3.14 19.83
N VAL A 176 1.66 3.44 18.71
CA VAL A 176 1.54 2.64 17.47
C VAL A 176 2.03 1.23 17.73
N ALA A 177 3.18 1.05 18.37
CA ALA A 177 3.70 -0.27 18.71
C ALA A 177 2.71 -1.10 19.54
N ALA A 178 2.10 -0.49 20.57
CA ALA A 178 1.10 -1.15 21.39
C ALA A 178 -0.18 -1.52 20.61
N HIS A 179 -0.59 -0.67 19.64
CA HIS A 179 -1.74 -0.96 18.77
C HIS A 179 -1.43 -2.09 17.80
N VAL A 180 -0.26 -2.06 17.14
CA VAL A 180 0.16 -3.11 16.21
C VAL A 180 0.27 -4.46 16.90
N ASP A 181 0.85 -4.51 18.11
CA ASP A 181 0.92 -5.74 18.91
C ASP A 181 -0.48 -6.30 19.26
N ARG A 182 -1.45 -5.43 19.49
CA ARG A 182 -2.83 -5.83 19.74
C ARG A 182 -3.57 -6.26 18.47
N LEU A 183 -3.40 -5.52 17.37
CA LEU A 183 -4.12 -5.73 16.11
C LEU A 183 -3.54 -6.88 15.28
N LYS A 184 -2.23 -7.11 15.39
CA LYS A 184 -1.46 -8.17 14.72
C LYS A 184 -1.78 -8.26 13.22
N PRO A 185 -1.52 -7.19 12.44
CA PRO A 185 -1.80 -7.21 11.02
C PRO A 185 -1.02 -8.34 10.33
N ASP A 186 -1.70 -9.11 9.49
CA ASP A 186 -1.11 -10.27 8.82
C ASP A 186 -0.57 -9.96 7.42
N PHE A 187 -0.99 -8.87 6.81
CA PHE A 187 -0.38 -8.31 5.60
C PHE A 187 -0.02 -6.84 5.85
N VAL A 188 1.24 -6.47 5.64
CA VAL A 188 1.72 -5.10 5.85
C VAL A 188 2.51 -4.60 4.65
N PHE A 189 2.16 -3.39 4.18
CA PHE A 189 2.90 -2.64 3.16
C PHE A 189 3.64 -1.49 3.85
N ILE A 190 4.96 -1.40 3.64
CA ILE A 190 5.85 -0.41 4.27
C ILE A 190 6.34 0.55 3.19
N ASP A 191 5.91 1.81 3.30
CA ASP A 191 6.29 2.95 2.45
C ASP A 191 6.38 4.24 3.28
N GLY A 192 6.93 4.14 4.49
CA GLY A 192 6.98 5.24 5.46
C GLY A 192 8.26 6.05 5.39
N ASP A 193 9.09 6.00 6.44
CA ASP A 193 10.39 6.68 6.50
C ASP A 193 11.45 5.92 5.69
N HIS A 194 11.96 6.53 4.61
CA HIS A 194 12.96 5.94 3.73
C HIS A 194 14.39 5.96 4.29
N SER A 195 14.61 6.46 5.50
CA SER A 195 15.90 6.28 6.17
C SER A 195 16.10 4.80 6.58
N LEU A 196 17.36 4.35 6.57
CA LEU A 196 17.69 2.98 7.01
C LEU A 196 17.10 2.65 8.39
N ARG A 197 17.16 3.62 9.32
CA ARG A 197 16.63 3.45 10.67
C ARG A 197 15.09 3.35 10.67
N GLY A 198 14.41 4.24 9.96
CA GLY A 198 12.95 4.27 9.92
C GLY A 198 12.39 3.00 9.27
N ALA A 199 12.85 2.66 8.08
CA ALA A 199 12.42 1.46 7.37
C ALA A 199 12.72 0.15 8.13
N MET A 200 13.86 0.09 8.87
CA MET A 200 14.17 -1.04 9.74
C MET A 200 13.22 -1.11 10.94
N GLN A 201 12.90 0.02 11.55
CA GLN A 201 11.94 0.08 12.66
C GLN A 201 10.55 -0.37 12.24
N ASP A 202 10.10 0.05 11.05
CA ASP A 202 8.82 -0.35 10.47
C ASP A 202 8.77 -1.87 10.21
N HIS A 203 9.86 -2.43 9.68
CA HIS A 203 9.99 -3.88 9.50
C HIS A 203 9.88 -4.63 10.84
N LEU A 204 10.66 -4.22 11.83
CA LEU A 204 10.69 -4.86 13.15
C LEU A 204 9.35 -4.73 13.89
N LEU A 205 8.63 -3.64 13.69
CA LEU A 205 7.31 -3.40 14.28
C LEU A 205 6.30 -4.50 13.91
N VAL A 206 6.36 -5.00 12.67
CA VAL A 206 5.35 -5.93 12.11
C VAL A 206 5.87 -7.36 11.94
N ARG A 207 7.19 -7.55 11.95
CA ARG A 207 7.86 -8.82 11.64
C ARG A 207 7.34 -10.01 12.44
N ALA A 208 6.99 -9.82 13.69
CA ALA A 208 6.55 -10.91 14.57
C ALA A 208 5.16 -11.46 14.17
N HIS A 209 4.31 -10.64 13.57
CA HIS A 209 2.90 -10.94 13.33
C HIS A 209 2.58 -11.19 11.86
N ALA A 210 3.17 -10.40 10.96
CA ALA A 210 2.81 -10.44 9.55
C ALA A 210 3.19 -11.76 8.87
N SER A 211 2.28 -12.28 8.08
CA SER A 211 2.51 -13.40 7.18
C SER A 211 3.10 -12.93 5.85
N ILE A 212 2.77 -11.71 5.45
CA ILE A 212 3.36 -11.04 4.28
C ILE A 212 3.78 -9.63 4.69
N ILE A 213 5.03 -9.26 4.39
CA ILE A 213 5.58 -7.92 4.54
C ILE A 213 6.04 -7.44 3.18
N VAL A 214 5.57 -6.27 2.76
CA VAL A 214 5.94 -5.65 1.49
C VAL A 214 6.74 -4.38 1.79
N HIS A 215 7.84 -4.18 1.10
CA HIS A 215 8.66 -2.99 1.14
C HIS A 215 8.61 -2.26 -0.19
N HIS A 216 8.41 -0.96 -0.16
CA HIS A 216 8.53 -0.07 -1.30
C HIS A 216 9.96 0.45 -1.47
N ASP A 217 10.28 1.00 -2.65
CA ASP A 217 11.60 1.59 -2.96
C ASP A 217 12.81 0.67 -2.78
N ILE A 218 12.63 -0.63 -3.03
CA ILE A 218 13.69 -1.63 -2.84
C ILE A 218 14.79 -1.57 -3.90
N HIS A 219 14.55 -0.82 -4.99
CA HIS A 219 15.47 -0.65 -6.11
C HIS A 219 15.43 0.78 -6.62
N SER A 220 15.76 1.73 -5.75
CA SER A 220 15.61 3.16 -6.00
C SER A 220 16.90 3.93 -5.71
N ARG A 221 17.40 4.66 -6.71
CA ARG A 221 18.52 5.62 -6.51
C ARG A 221 18.12 6.81 -5.63
N ALA A 222 16.82 7.13 -5.59
CA ALA A 222 16.30 8.22 -4.74
C ALA A 222 16.21 7.80 -3.27
N CYS A 223 16.10 6.48 -3.01
CA CYS A 223 15.96 5.91 -1.68
C CYS A 223 17.04 4.84 -1.44
N PRO A 224 18.34 5.23 -1.36
CA PRO A 224 19.43 4.26 -1.24
C PRO A 224 19.37 3.43 0.04
N ASP A 225 18.87 3.98 1.12
CA ASP A 225 18.78 3.33 2.42
C ASP A 225 17.76 2.17 2.41
N THR A 226 16.59 2.36 1.80
CA THR A 226 15.60 1.28 1.63
C THR A 226 16.12 0.19 0.71
N THR A 227 16.81 0.56 -0.37
CA THR A 227 17.49 -0.40 -1.27
C THR A 227 18.55 -1.21 -0.53
N TRP A 228 19.32 -0.59 0.35
CA TRP A 228 20.33 -1.24 1.18
C TRP A 228 19.68 -2.19 2.20
N LEU A 229 18.68 -1.70 2.89
CA LEU A 229 17.92 -2.47 3.86
C LEU A 229 17.32 -3.73 3.24
N TRP A 230 16.66 -3.59 2.09
CA TRP A 230 16.07 -4.73 1.41
C TRP A 230 17.07 -5.85 1.12
N LYS A 231 18.28 -5.50 0.63
CA LYS A 231 19.34 -6.47 0.40
C LYS A 231 19.74 -7.23 1.67
N ALA A 232 19.86 -6.51 2.79
CA ALA A 232 20.17 -7.11 4.08
C ALA A 232 19.03 -8.00 4.59
N LEU A 233 17.77 -7.53 4.50
CA LEU A 233 16.61 -8.29 4.95
C LEU A 233 16.42 -9.59 4.17
N ARG A 234 16.66 -9.61 2.85
CA ARG A 234 16.59 -10.84 2.05
C ARG A 234 17.48 -11.95 2.58
N GLU A 235 18.69 -11.61 3.05
CA GLU A 235 19.61 -12.57 3.62
C GLU A 235 19.24 -12.92 5.05
N PHE A 236 18.92 -11.92 5.85
CA PHE A 236 18.64 -12.07 7.27
C PHE A 236 17.36 -12.84 7.54
N GLU A 237 16.32 -12.58 6.74
CA GLU A 237 14.99 -13.18 6.88
C GLU A 237 14.82 -14.48 6.08
N ALA A 238 15.80 -14.88 5.28
CA ALA A 238 15.74 -16.09 4.46
C ALA A 238 15.35 -17.39 5.22
N PRO A 239 15.69 -17.56 6.51
CA PRO A 239 15.20 -18.71 7.27
C PRO A 239 13.69 -18.69 7.54
N SER A 240 13.08 -17.51 7.59
CA SER A 240 11.69 -17.29 8.00
C SER A 240 10.76 -16.89 6.86
N PHE A 241 11.30 -16.31 5.79
CA PHE A 241 10.52 -15.75 4.68
C PHE A 241 11.10 -16.13 3.32
N ASP A 242 10.21 -16.29 2.35
CA ASP A 242 10.56 -16.29 0.92
C ASP A 242 10.43 -14.85 0.39
N ALA A 243 11.46 -14.40 -0.33
CA ALA A 243 11.51 -13.04 -0.88
C ALA A 243 11.20 -13.03 -2.38
N PHE A 244 10.42 -12.03 -2.82
CA PHE A 244 10.03 -11.78 -4.20
C PHE A 244 10.31 -10.32 -4.54
N GLU A 245 10.73 -10.03 -5.78
CA GLU A 245 11.10 -8.69 -6.23
C GLU A 245 10.36 -8.34 -7.53
N PHE A 246 9.86 -7.12 -7.60
CA PHE A 246 9.16 -6.54 -8.74
C PHE A 246 9.85 -5.21 -9.07
N THR A 247 10.89 -5.28 -9.89
CA THR A 247 11.83 -4.18 -10.14
C THR A 247 12.03 -3.87 -11.62
N ASN A 248 11.08 -4.28 -12.47
CA ASN A 248 11.12 -3.98 -13.90
C ASN A 248 11.22 -2.46 -14.14
N GLN A 249 12.02 -2.06 -15.12
CA GLN A 249 12.16 -0.65 -15.49
C GLN A 249 11.78 -0.46 -16.95
N TYR A 250 11.12 0.64 -17.25
CA TYR A 250 10.97 1.07 -18.64
C TYR A 250 12.32 1.54 -19.21
N PRO A 251 12.60 1.31 -20.50
CA PRO A 251 13.85 1.78 -21.12
C PRO A 251 14.06 3.30 -21.03
N SER A 252 12.98 4.06 -20.88
CA SER A 252 13.01 5.51 -20.73
C SER A 252 13.45 5.96 -19.33
N VAL A 253 13.41 5.08 -18.33
CA VAL A 253 13.80 5.42 -16.94
C VAL A 253 15.31 5.47 -16.84
N ASN A 254 15.82 6.61 -16.41
CA ASN A 254 17.25 6.79 -16.21
C ASN A 254 17.70 6.21 -14.86
N GLY A 255 18.27 5.02 -14.90
CA GLY A 255 18.74 4.28 -13.73
C GLY A 255 17.65 3.45 -13.07
N SER A 256 17.80 3.19 -11.76
CA SER A 256 16.83 2.44 -10.96
C SER A 256 15.92 3.36 -10.15
N PHE A 257 14.62 3.08 -10.15
CA PHE A 257 13.65 3.88 -9.41
C PHE A 257 12.48 3.02 -8.93
N LEU A 258 11.97 3.31 -7.71
CA LEU A 258 10.90 2.55 -7.07
C LEU A 258 11.28 1.08 -6.82
N GLY A 259 10.40 0.15 -7.14
CA GLY A 259 10.54 -1.27 -6.90
C GLY A 259 9.79 -1.75 -5.67
N ILE A 260 9.17 -2.91 -5.79
CA ILE A 260 8.40 -3.55 -4.71
C ILE A 260 9.09 -4.86 -4.33
N GLY A 261 9.33 -5.06 -3.04
CA GLY A 261 9.82 -6.31 -2.48
C GLY A 261 8.79 -6.94 -1.55
N ALA A 262 8.46 -8.20 -1.73
CA ALA A 262 7.54 -8.90 -0.86
C ALA A 262 8.24 -10.06 -0.14
N MET A 263 8.02 -10.16 1.16
CA MET A 263 8.45 -11.28 2.01
C MET A 263 7.23 -12.06 2.45
N LYS A 264 7.13 -13.33 2.05
CA LYS A 264 6.08 -14.24 2.49
C LYS A 264 6.64 -15.21 3.53
N ARG A 265 6.01 -15.26 4.70
CA ARG A 265 6.42 -16.18 5.78
C ARG A 265 6.31 -17.62 5.32
N ARG A 266 7.37 -18.38 5.56
CA ARG A 266 7.38 -19.82 5.30
C ARG A 266 6.44 -20.53 6.25
N SER A 267 5.68 -21.49 5.73
CA SER A 267 4.94 -22.41 6.60
C SER A 267 5.95 -23.16 7.48
N ALA A 268 5.67 -23.30 8.77
CA ALA A 268 6.45 -24.18 9.61
C ALA A 268 6.50 -25.56 8.95
N GLN A 269 7.71 -26.06 8.68
CA GLN A 269 7.83 -27.46 8.25
C GLN A 269 7.36 -28.32 9.42
N ALA A 270 6.28 -29.05 9.17
CA ALA A 270 5.69 -29.98 10.14
C ALA A 270 6.63 -31.15 10.40
#